data_4e830cbb6c5e53430986247323b26f1d
#
_entry.id   4e830cbb6c5e53430986247323b26f1d
#
_cell.length_a   1.000
_cell.length_b   1.000
_cell.length_c   1.000
_cell.angle_alpha   90.00
_cell.angle_beta   90.00
_cell.angle_gamma   90.00
#
_symmetry.space_group_name_H-M   'P 1'
#
loop_
_entity.id
_entity.type
_entity.pdbx_description
1 polymer ?
#
loop_
_entity_poly.entity_id
_entity_poly.type
_entity_poly.pdbx_seq_one_letter_code
_entity_poly.pdbx_strand_id
1 'polypeptide(L)'
;MSNNTLILGLQWGDEGKGKIVDNLSESFDVVCRFQGGHNAGHTIKVDGEQTVLHLIPSGILHANANCLIGNGVVLALDALNDEISKLKDNGISFNKRFFVSSACSLILPTHIAIDKVRDKKESIGTTGRGIGPAYEDKVGRRAVRFG
;
A
#
# COMPACT_ATOMS: atom_id res chain seq x y z
N MET A 1 -5.95 27.26 -7.40
CA MET A 1 -6.49 26.07 -8.11
C MET A 1 -5.91 24.87 -7.38
N SER A 2 -6.75 23.90 -6.96
CA SER A 2 -6.25 22.66 -6.37
C SER A 2 -5.59 21.83 -7.48
N ASN A 3 -4.30 21.58 -7.35
CA ASN A 3 -3.58 20.72 -8.30
C ASN A 3 -3.64 19.27 -7.82
N ASN A 4 -4.37 18.44 -8.53
CA ASN A 4 -4.35 17.00 -8.31
C ASN A 4 -3.32 16.37 -9.27
N THR A 5 -2.44 15.53 -8.72
CA THR A 5 -1.42 14.81 -9.51
C THR A 5 -1.66 13.32 -9.38
N LEU A 6 -1.70 12.60 -10.51
CA LEU A 6 -1.79 11.16 -10.56
C LEU A 6 -0.48 10.58 -11.08
N ILE A 7 0.13 9.67 -10.31
CA ILE A 7 1.36 8.99 -10.68
C ILE A 7 1.04 7.54 -11.01
N LEU A 8 1.29 7.15 -12.25
CA LEU A 8 1.10 5.80 -12.76
C LEU A 8 2.44 5.23 -13.24
N GLY A 9 2.64 3.93 -13.01
CA GLY A 9 3.69 3.17 -13.67
C GLY A 9 3.16 2.58 -14.98
N LEU A 10 3.93 2.73 -16.05
CA LEU A 10 3.60 2.20 -17.37
C LEU A 10 4.44 0.98 -17.75
N GLN A 11 5.16 0.42 -16.78
CA GLN A 11 6.00 -0.77 -16.94
C GLN A 11 5.65 -1.84 -15.89
N TRP A 12 6.49 -2.83 -15.77
CA TRP A 12 6.26 -4.04 -14.96
C TRP A 12 6.53 -3.88 -13.45
N GLY A 13 6.81 -2.70 -12.96
CA GLY A 13 7.26 -2.40 -11.62
C GLY A 13 8.68 -1.83 -11.62
N ASP A 14 9.18 -1.48 -10.43
CA ASP A 14 10.55 -0.97 -10.18
C ASP A 14 10.94 0.31 -10.97
N GLU A 15 9.96 1.05 -11.50
CA GLU A 15 10.19 2.31 -12.22
C GLU A 15 10.59 3.47 -11.29
N GLY A 16 10.62 3.25 -9.99
CA GLY A 16 10.95 4.29 -9.02
C GLY A 16 9.79 5.22 -8.64
N LYS A 17 8.54 4.79 -8.87
CA LYS A 17 7.33 5.56 -8.49
C LYS A 17 7.36 6.04 -7.03
N GLY A 18 7.77 5.19 -6.11
CA GLY A 18 7.83 5.52 -4.69
C GLY A 18 8.69 6.75 -4.41
N LYS A 19 9.85 6.85 -5.05
CA LYS A 19 10.76 8.00 -4.92
C LYS A 19 10.16 9.28 -5.50
N ILE A 20 9.45 9.18 -6.62
CA ILE A 20 8.78 10.33 -7.23
C ILE A 20 7.64 10.82 -6.34
N VAL A 21 6.82 9.88 -5.82
CA VAL A 21 5.73 10.22 -4.89
C VAL A 21 6.30 10.88 -3.64
N ASP A 22 7.37 10.35 -3.07
CA ASP A 22 8.01 10.91 -1.89
C ASP A 22 8.46 12.36 -2.11
N ASN A 23 9.22 12.60 -3.17
CA ASN A 23 9.70 13.94 -3.52
C ASN A 23 8.56 14.96 -3.73
N LEU A 24 7.43 14.52 -4.23
CA LEU A 24 6.28 15.38 -4.45
C LEU A 24 5.40 15.56 -3.21
N SER A 25 5.48 14.62 -2.25
CA SER A 25 4.58 14.58 -1.08
C SER A 25 4.63 15.85 -0.22
N GLU A 26 5.76 16.54 -0.17
CA GLU A 26 5.92 17.80 0.56
C GLU A 26 5.01 18.93 0.02
N SER A 27 4.64 18.84 -1.24
CA SER A 27 3.85 19.86 -1.94
C SER A 27 2.34 19.57 -1.93
N PHE A 28 1.90 18.50 -1.27
CA PHE A 28 0.51 18.07 -1.27
C PHE A 28 -0.05 17.89 0.14
N ASP A 29 -1.29 18.34 0.34
CA ASP A 29 -2.02 18.18 1.61
C ASP A 29 -2.46 16.72 1.85
N VAL A 30 -2.65 15.94 0.76
CA VAL A 30 -3.11 14.55 0.83
C VAL A 30 -2.32 13.68 -0.14
N VAL A 31 -1.78 12.59 0.38
CA VAL A 31 -1.12 11.54 -0.42
C VAL A 31 -1.94 10.25 -0.34
N CYS A 32 -2.47 9.81 -1.47
CA CYS A 32 -3.35 8.65 -1.53
C CYS A 32 -2.72 7.49 -2.29
N ARG A 33 -2.72 6.31 -1.66
CA ARG A 33 -2.51 5.05 -2.36
C ARG A 33 -3.87 4.49 -2.77
N PHE A 34 -4.13 4.47 -4.06
CA PHE A 34 -5.46 4.13 -4.55
C PHE A 34 -5.59 2.69 -5.07
N GLN A 35 -4.48 1.95 -5.27
CA GLN A 35 -4.48 0.60 -5.83
C GLN A 35 -3.27 -0.23 -5.37
N GLY A 36 -3.31 -1.54 -5.63
CA GLY A 36 -2.24 -2.48 -5.30
C GLY A 36 -2.43 -3.12 -3.93
N GLY A 37 -1.37 -3.71 -3.43
CA GLY A 37 -1.28 -4.36 -2.12
C GLY A 37 0.13 -4.20 -1.56
N HIS A 38 0.52 -5.09 -0.65
CA HIS A 38 1.83 -5.07 0.01
C HIS A 38 2.91 -5.89 -0.73
N ASN A 39 2.74 -6.12 -2.05
CA ASN A 39 3.66 -6.92 -2.86
C ASN A 39 5.01 -6.28 -3.13
N ALA A 40 5.05 -4.96 -3.26
CA ALA A 40 6.29 -4.21 -3.47
C ALA A 40 6.59 -3.32 -2.26
N GLY A 41 7.86 -3.23 -1.88
CA GLY A 41 8.35 -2.25 -0.91
C GLY A 41 9.10 -1.15 -1.64
N HIS A 42 8.95 0.08 -1.20
CA HIS A 42 9.80 1.17 -1.64
C HIS A 42 10.59 1.71 -0.45
N THR A 43 11.88 1.82 -0.66
CA THR A 43 12.81 2.29 0.34
C THR A 43 12.95 3.79 0.22
N ILE A 44 12.74 4.48 1.32
CA ILE A 44 12.90 5.93 1.44
C ILE A 44 13.98 6.19 2.49
N LYS A 45 14.77 7.22 2.29
CA LYS A 45 15.73 7.70 3.28
C LYS A 45 15.23 9.02 3.86
N VAL A 46 15.01 9.04 5.18
CA VAL A 46 14.64 10.23 5.94
C VAL A 46 15.68 10.43 7.03
N ASP A 47 16.31 11.61 7.09
CA ASP A 47 17.33 11.97 8.08
C ASP A 47 18.48 10.94 8.22
N GLY A 48 18.82 10.28 7.10
CA GLY A 48 19.87 9.26 7.06
C GLY A 48 19.41 7.84 7.43
N GLU A 49 18.21 7.67 7.93
CA GLU A 49 17.60 6.38 8.21
C GLU A 49 16.82 5.85 7.02
N GLN A 50 16.91 4.54 6.81
CA GLN A 50 16.25 3.86 5.71
C GLN A 50 14.94 3.22 6.19
N THR A 51 13.83 3.69 5.63
CA THR A 51 12.49 3.17 5.91
C THR A 51 11.91 2.49 4.67
N VAL A 52 11.34 1.31 4.86
CA VAL A 52 10.66 0.58 3.77
C VAL A 52 9.16 0.64 3.98
N LEU A 53 8.45 1.22 3.01
CA LEU A 53 6.99 1.30 3.00
C LEU A 53 6.41 0.31 2.00
N HIS A 54 5.32 -0.37 2.38
CA HIS A 54 4.61 -1.34 1.56
C HIS A 54 3.17 -0.93 1.26
N LEU A 55 2.43 -0.48 2.26
CA LEU A 55 1.02 -0.10 2.18
C LEU A 55 0.81 1.39 2.42
N ILE A 56 1.52 1.94 3.38
CA ILE A 56 1.33 3.32 3.83
C ILE A 56 1.92 4.27 2.79
N PRO A 57 1.19 5.32 2.38
CA PRO A 57 1.73 6.34 1.47
C PRO A 57 2.93 7.07 2.09
N SER A 58 3.95 7.38 1.26
CA SER A 58 5.18 8.04 1.72
C SER A 58 4.95 9.40 2.36
N GLY A 59 3.87 10.08 2.04
CA GLY A 59 3.47 11.32 2.70
C GLY A 59 3.39 11.23 4.23
N ILE A 60 3.30 10.02 4.82
CA ILE A 60 3.31 9.84 6.28
C ILE A 60 4.60 10.35 6.93
N LEU A 61 5.70 10.34 6.20
CA LEU A 61 7.00 10.82 6.63
C LEU A 61 7.08 12.37 6.69
N HIS A 62 6.17 13.06 6.01
CA HIS A 62 6.06 14.51 5.99
C HIS A 62 4.96 14.98 6.93
N ALA A 63 5.28 15.83 7.91
CA ALA A 63 4.38 16.22 8.99
C ALA A 63 3.07 16.90 8.51
N ASN A 64 3.11 17.56 7.36
CA ASN A 64 1.99 18.34 6.83
C ASN A 64 1.03 17.54 5.94
N ALA A 65 1.40 16.33 5.52
CA ALA A 65 0.59 15.53 4.62
C ALA A 65 -0.35 14.58 5.38
N ASN A 66 -1.59 14.49 4.91
CA ASN A 66 -2.52 13.44 5.27
C ASN A 66 -2.33 12.25 4.35
N CYS A 67 -2.43 11.04 4.86
CA CYS A 67 -2.25 9.82 4.10
C CYS A 67 -3.53 9.00 4.06
N LEU A 68 -3.90 8.53 2.87
CA LEU A 68 -5.10 7.73 2.66
C LEU A 68 -4.77 6.42 1.93
N ILE A 69 -5.20 5.30 2.48
CA ILE A 69 -5.34 4.06 1.74
C ILE A 69 -6.75 4.01 1.16
N GLY A 70 -6.84 4.16 -0.16
CA GLY A 70 -8.09 4.19 -0.91
C GLY A 70 -8.68 2.79 -1.14
N ASN A 71 -9.96 2.75 -1.46
CA ASN A 71 -10.74 1.52 -1.63
C ASN A 71 -10.26 0.59 -2.76
N GLY A 72 -9.40 1.04 -3.65
CA GLY A 72 -8.80 0.19 -4.68
C GLY A 72 -7.73 -0.76 -4.14
N VAL A 73 -7.15 -0.47 -2.98
CA VAL A 73 -6.13 -1.33 -2.35
C VAL A 73 -6.75 -2.61 -1.82
N VAL A 74 -6.01 -3.73 -1.92
CA VAL A 74 -6.29 -4.96 -1.18
C VAL A 74 -5.36 -5.01 0.04
N LEU A 75 -5.95 -5.12 1.22
CA LEU A 75 -5.33 -4.80 2.50
C LEU A 75 -5.03 -6.06 3.32
N ALA A 76 -3.75 -6.31 3.60
CA ALA A 76 -3.33 -7.29 4.59
C ALA A 76 -3.19 -6.60 5.95
N LEU A 77 -4.02 -6.97 6.92
CA LEU A 77 -4.05 -6.31 8.23
C LEU A 77 -2.76 -6.52 9.02
N ASP A 78 -2.20 -7.72 8.97
CA ASP A 78 -0.94 -8.04 9.66
C ASP A 78 0.19 -7.16 9.11
N ALA A 79 0.33 -7.08 7.78
CA ALA A 79 1.34 -6.27 7.13
C ALA A 79 1.16 -4.77 7.44
N LEU A 80 -0.07 -4.28 7.48
CA LEU A 80 -0.36 -2.90 7.85
C LEU A 80 0.03 -2.62 9.31
N ASN A 81 -0.34 -3.51 10.22
CA ASN A 81 -0.04 -3.35 11.64
C ASN A 81 1.47 -3.35 11.91
N ASP A 82 2.20 -4.26 11.27
CA ASP A 82 3.66 -4.33 11.37
C ASP A 82 4.33 -3.04 10.84
N GLU A 83 3.82 -2.51 9.73
CA GLU A 83 4.33 -1.27 9.13
C GLU A 83 4.04 -0.07 10.04
N ILE A 84 2.83 0.03 10.61
CA ILE A 84 2.47 1.07 11.59
C ILE A 84 3.37 1.00 12.82
N SER A 85 3.62 -0.19 13.35
CA SER A 85 4.44 -0.38 14.54
C SER A 85 5.87 0.09 14.31
N LYS A 86 6.50 -0.33 13.21
CA LYS A 86 7.85 0.09 12.83
C LYS A 86 7.97 1.60 12.65
N LEU A 87 6.98 2.22 12.01
CA LEU A 87 6.99 3.68 11.81
C LEU A 87 6.82 4.44 13.14
N LYS A 88 5.99 3.92 14.05
CA LYS A 88 5.85 4.50 15.40
C LYS A 88 7.14 4.39 16.21
N ASP A 89 7.81 3.24 16.14
CA ASP A 89 9.09 3.02 16.81
C ASP A 89 10.17 4.01 16.30
N ASN A 90 10.08 4.39 15.03
CA ASN A 90 10.91 5.43 14.41
C ASN A 90 10.37 6.87 14.63
N GLY A 91 9.45 7.07 15.59
CA GLY A 91 8.95 8.40 15.97
C GLY A 91 7.92 9.03 15.02
N ILE A 92 7.43 8.30 14.01
CA ILE A 92 6.44 8.82 13.07
C ILE A 92 5.05 8.87 13.72
N SER A 93 4.44 10.06 13.72
CA SER A 93 3.11 10.28 14.26
C SER A 93 2.03 10.01 13.22
N PHE A 94 1.04 9.20 13.60
CA PHE A 94 -0.17 8.92 12.81
C PHE A 94 -1.38 9.77 13.21
N ASN A 95 -1.26 10.61 14.24
CA ASN A 95 -2.37 11.28 14.88
C ASN A 95 -3.17 12.12 13.88
N LYS A 96 -4.41 11.69 13.59
CA LYS A 96 -5.38 12.35 12.69
C LYS A 96 -4.85 12.58 11.25
N ARG A 97 -3.80 11.89 10.86
CA ARG A 97 -3.19 12.05 9.52
C ARG A 97 -3.22 10.80 8.65
N PHE A 98 -3.61 9.66 9.21
CA PHE A 98 -3.65 8.40 8.48
C PHE A 98 -5.07 7.84 8.47
N PHE A 99 -5.56 7.57 7.26
CA PHE A 99 -6.92 7.11 7.02
C PHE A 99 -6.91 5.88 6.13
N VAL A 100 -7.82 4.96 6.39
CA VAL A 100 -8.06 3.77 5.58
C VAL A 100 -9.52 3.75 5.17
N SER A 101 -9.78 3.57 3.88
CA SER A 101 -11.15 3.44 3.39
C SER A 101 -11.81 2.18 3.96
N SER A 102 -12.99 2.33 4.53
CA SER A 102 -13.80 1.18 4.98
C SER A 102 -14.15 0.21 3.85
N ALA A 103 -14.11 0.68 2.61
CA ALA A 103 -14.38 -0.13 1.42
C ALA A 103 -13.16 -0.90 0.89
N CYS A 104 -11.99 -0.84 1.54
CA CYS A 104 -10.85 -1.69 1.20
C CYS A 104 -11.22 -3.17 1.35
N SER A 105 -10.85 -3.98 0.37
CA SER A 105 -10.98 -5.43 0.46
C SER A 105 -9.84 -6.03 1.28
N LEU A 106 -10.14 -6.96 2.17
CA LEU A 106 -9.14 -7.62 2.98
C LEU A 106 -8.49 -8.79 2.22
N ILE A 107 -7.20 -8.97 2.43
CA ILE A 107 -6.50 -10.19 2.08
C ILE A 107 -6.66 -11.17 3.25
N LEU A 108 -7.28 -12.32 2.96
CA LEU A 108 -7.52 -13.36 3.95
C LEU A 108 -6.46 -14.48 3.82
N PRO A 109 -6.26 -15.32 4.85
CA PRO A 109 -5.37 -16.47 4.76
C PRO A 109 -5.71 -17.42 3.60
N THR A 110 -6.99 -17.53 3.25
CA THR A 110 -7.46 -18.30 2.09
C THR A 110 -6.92 -17.78 0.78
N HIS A 111 -6.84 -16.46 0.60
CA HIS A 111 -6.26 -15.86 -0.60
C HIS A 111 -4.77 -16.21 -0.74
N ILE A 112 -4.03 -16.19 0.37
CA ILE A 112 -2.61 -16.56 0.41
C ILE A 112 -2.43 -18.05 0.04
N ALA A 113 -3.30 -18.91 0.57
CA ALA A 113 -3.26 -20.34 0.26
C ALA A 113 -3.55 -20.59 -1.23
N ILE A 114 -4.57 -19.96 -1.79
CA ILE A 114 -4.93 -20.06 -3.21
C ILE A 114 -3.77 -19.57 -4.10
N ASP A 115 -3.19 -18.41 -3.78
CA ASP A 115 -2.09 -17.81 -4.54
C ASP A 115 -0.89 -18.77 -4.62
N LYS A 116 -0.48 -19.34 -3.48
CA LYS A 116 0.61 -20.32 -3.41
C LYS A 116 0.34 -21.60 -4.19
N VAL A 117 -0.91 -22.10 -4.18
CA VAL A 117 -1.28 -23.32 -4.92
C VAL A 117 -1.27 -23.06 -6.42
N ARG A 118 -1.81 -21.92 -6.85
CA ARG A 118 -1.84 -21.54 -8.28
C ARG A 118 -0.44 -21.31 -8.82
N ASP A 119 0.40 -20.61 -8.09
CA ASP A 119 1.77 -20.33 -8.51
C ASP A 119 2.59 -21.62 -8.72
N LYS A 120 2.42 -22.61 -7.84
CA LYS A 120 3.04 -23.94 -8.01
C LYS A 120 2.59 -24.67 -9.28
N LYS A 121 1.35 -24.47 -9.73
CA LYS A 121 0.81 -25.15 -10.91
C LYS A 121 1.14 -24.42 -12.20
N GLU A 122 1.10 -23.11 -12.19
CA GLU A 122 1.13 -22.27 -13.39
C GLU A 122 2.46 -21.53 -13.57
N SER A 123 3.35 -21.58 -12.57
CA SER A 123 4.68 -20.92 -12.56
C SER A 123 4.62 -19.45 -12.97
N ILE A 124 3.59 -18.73 -12.46
CA ILE A 124 3.35 -17.32 -12.80
C ILE A 124 4.43 -16.41 -12.18
N GLY A 125 5.07 -16.87 -11.11
CA GLY A 125 6.06 -16.09 -10.37
C GLY A 125 5.41 -15.03 -9.48
N THR A 126 4.30 -15.36 -8.81
CA THR A 126 3.61 -14.45 -7.88
C THR A 126 4.44 -14.24 -6.61
N THR A 127 4.10 -13.21 -5.85
CA THR A 127 4.73 -12.99 -4.53
C THR A 127 4.17 -13.92 -3.44
N GLY A 128 3.16 -14.76 -3.74
CA GLY A 128 2.51 -15.67 -2.81
C GLY A 128 1.78 -14.95 -1.65
N ARG A 129 1.44 -13.68 -1.82
CA ARG A 129 0.84 -12.82 -0.77
C ARG A 129 -0.69 -12.71 -0.87
N GLY A 130 -1.32 -13.46 -1.78
CA GLY A 130 -2.78 -13.52 -1.93
C GLY A 130 -3.40 -12.29 -2.60
N ILE A 131 -2.61 -11.44 -3.26
CA ILE A 131 -3.09 -10.19 -3.86
C ILE A 131 -4.02 -10.47 -5.04
N GLY A 132 -3.63 -11.35 -5.97
CA GLY A 132 -4.45 -11.74 -7.13
C GLY A 132 -5.81 -12.29 -6.72
N PRO A 133 -5.88 -13.35 -5.89
CA PRO A 133 -7.15 -13.90 -5.40
C PRO A 133 -8.02 -12.88 -4.65
N ALA A 134 -7.42 -11.97 -3.87
CA ALA A 134 -8.17 -10.90 -3.19
C ALA A 134 -8.79 -9.92 -4.20
N TYR A 135 -8.11 -9.61 -5.31
CA TYR A 135 -8.68 -8.81 -6.38
C TYR A 135 -9.80 -9.54 -7.12
N GLU A 136 -9.68 -10.84 -7.35
CA GLU A 136 -10.76 -11.66 -7.92
C GLU A 136 -12.04 -11.56 -7.08
N ASP A 137 -11.91 -11.71 -5.77
CA ASP A 137 -13.04 -11.60 -4.85
C ASP A 137 -13.59 -10.17 -4.78
N LYS A 138 -12.73 -9.16 -4.84
CA LYS A 138 -13.14 -7.76 -4.92
C LYS A 138 -14.00 -7.50 -6.15
N VAL A 139 -13.55 -7.90 -7.34
CA VAL A 139 -14.27 -7.72 -8.60
C VAL A 139 -15.53 -8.60 -8.63
N GLY A 140 -15.44 -9.83 -8.11
CA GLY A 140 -16.55 -10.77 -7.97
C GLY A 140 -17.58 -10.39 -6.90
N ARG A 141 -17.36 -9.27 -6.18
CA ARG A 141 -18.23 -8.77 -5.09
C ARG A 141 -18.40 -9.76 -3.92
N ARG A 142 -17.38 -10.57 -3.64
CA ARG A 142 -17.33 -11.54 -2.55
C ARG A 142 -16.38 -11.14 -1.43
N ALA A 143 -15.59 -10.08 -1.65
CA ALA A 143 -14.57 -9.67 -0.72
C ALA A 143 -15.14 -9.21 0.63
N VAL A 144 -14.46 -9.61 1.70
CA VAL A 144 -14.66 -9.02 3.03
C VAL A 144 -14.02 -7.62 3.01
N ARG A 145 -14.70 -6.65 3.57
CA ARG A 145 -14.25 -5.25 3.63
C ARG A 145 -13.67 -4.93 4.99
N PHE A 146 -12.90 -3.86 5.05
CA PHE A 146 -12.27 -3.36 6.27
C PHE A 146 -13.28 -2.79 7.28
N GLY A 147 -14.37 -2.19 6.83
CA GLY A 147 -15.42 -1.63 7.69
C GLY A 147 -16.83 -1.76 7.11
#